data_5050d0ff3974eedf0ca0c08a876b5978
#
_entry.id   5050d0ff3974eedf0ca0c08a876b5978
#
_cell.length_a   1.000
_cell.length_b   1.000
_cell.length_c   1.000
_cell.angle_alpha   90.00
_cell.angle_beta   90.00
_cell.angle_gamma   90.00
#
_symmetry.space_group_name_H-M   'P 1'
#
loop_
_entity.id
_entity.type
_entity.pdbx_description
1 polymer ?
#
loop_
_entity_poly.entity_id
_entity_poly.type
_entity_poly.pdbx_seq_one_letter_code
_entity_poly.pdbx_strand_id
1 'polypeptide(L)'
;CKQLNLELDISKVIESYTQLASIHDVVIVEGIGGIMTPISKNYFVSDLISDLQLSSIIVTGSKIGTVNHLMLTYEHAQQKKLKLKGFVVNQNISTGYELSNLKHQIFGLTGHKVFGAIPYHESFNIESYVENFPNFIDISGLGFENI
;
A
#
# COMPACT_ATOMS: atom_id res chain seq x y z
N CYS A 1 -15.17 -15.72 -5.75
CA CYS A 1 -16.42 -15.96 -5.02
C CYS A 1 -17.53 -16.59 -5.89
N LYS A 2 -17.73 -16.18 -7.16
CA LYS A 2 -18.76 -16.78 -8.03
C LYS A 2 -18.58 -18.29 -8.26
N GLN A 3 -17.36 -18.82 -8.28
CA GLN A 3 -17.09 -20.26 -8.44
C GLN A 3 -17.45 -21.10 -7.21
N LEU A 4 -17.57 -20.48 -6.03
CA LEU A 4 -17.82 -21.16 -4.77
C LEU A 4 -19.21 -20.85 -4.19
N ASN A 5 -20.03 -20.05 -4.89
CA ASN A 5 -21.32 -19.52 -4.38
C ASN A 5 -21.23 -18.88 -2.98
N LEU A 6 -20.06 -18.29 -2.67
CA LEU A 6 -19.84 -17.62 -1.38
C LEU A 6 -20.04 -16.12 -1.56
N GLU A 7 -20.91 -15.52 -0.77
CA GLU A 7 -20.99 -14.07 -0.58
C GLU A 7 -20.07 -13.67 0.58
N LEU A 8 -19.21 -12.70 0.33
CA LEU A 8 -18.38 -12.12 1.37
C LEU A 8 -19.25 -11.18 2.23
N ASP A 9 -19.31 -11.45 3.52
CA ASP A 9 -19.95 -10.59 4.50
C ASP A 9 -18.98 -9.49 4.95
N ILE A 10 -19.15 -8.30 4.41
CA ILE A 10 -18.30 -7.13 4.70
C ILE A 10 -18.43 -6.74 6.19
N SER A 11 -19.58 -6.93 6.82
CA SER A 11 -19.79 -6.62 8.24
C SER A 11 -18.84 -7.44 9.11
N LYS A 12 -18.62 -8.71 8.78
CA LYS A 12 -17.67 -9.57 9.50
C LYS A 12 -16.22 -9.13 9.32
N VAL A 13 -15.85 -8.60 8.14
CA VAL A 13 -14.51 -8.06 7.90
C VAL A 13 -14.28 -6.85 8.80
N ILE A 14 -15.25 -5.93 8.87
CA ILE A 14 -15.19 -4.72 9.71
C ILE A 14 -15.14 -5.10 11.20
N GLU A 15 -15.96 -6.05 11.62
CA GLU A 15 -15.98 -6.55 13.00
C GLU A 15 -14.63 -7.17 13.38
N SER A 16 -14.07 -8.03 12.52
CA SER A 16 -12.77 -8.65 12.75
C SER A 16 -11.64 -7.62 12.85
N TYR A 17 -11.66 -6.60 11.98
CA TYR A 17 -10.70 -5.48 12.07
C TYR A 17 -10.87 -4.75 13.42
N THR A 18 -12.09 -4.43 13.82
CA THR A 18 -12.38 -3.72 15.08
C THR A 18 -11.89 -4.49 16.30
N GLN A 19 -12.08 -5.81 16.30
CA GLN A 19 -11.59 -6.69 17.36
C GLN A 19 -10.05 -6.67 17.41
N LEU A 20 -9.37 -6.83 16.27
CA LEU A 20 -7.92 -6.77 16.19
C LEU A 20 -7.37 -5.41 16.65
N ALA A 21 -7.97 -4.32 16.20
CA ALA A 21 -7.57 -2.97 16.57
C ALA A 21 -7.80 -2.66 18.06
N SER A 22 -8.68 -3.39 18.76
CA SER A 22 -8.90 -3.20 20.19
C SER A 22 -7.85 -3.88 21.09
N ILE A 23 -7.06 -4.80 20.55
CA ILE A 23 -6.11 -5.62 21.32
C ILE A 23 -4.65 -5.51 20.81
N HIS A 24 -4.43 -4.76 19.73
CA HIS A 24 -3.09 -4.56 19.15
C HIS A 24 -2.81 -3.07 18.96
N ASP A 25 -1.58 -2.67 19.24
CA ASP A 25 -1.11 -1.30 19.03
C ASP A 25 -1.04 -0.93 17.56
N VAL A 26 -0.76 -1.91 16.69
CA VAL A 26 -0.68 -1.74 15.23
C VAL A 26 -1.43 -2.87 14.52
N VAL A 27 -2.27 -2.50 13.57
CA VAL A 27 -2.90 -3.44 12.63
C VAL A 27 -2.59 -3.00 11.20
N ILE A 28 -1.94 -3.88 10.45
CA ILE A 28 -1.66 -3.67 9.03
C ILE A 28 -2.72 -4.43 8.23
N VAL A 29 -3.42 -3.71 7.35
CA VAL A 29 -4.41 -4.29 6.44
C VAL A 29 -3.86 -4.25 5.03
N GLU A 30 -3.67 -5.41 4.42
CA GLU A 30 -3.27 -5.54 3.03
C GLU A 30 -4.49 -5.79 2.14
N GLY A 31 -4.60 -5.06 1.04
CA GLY A 31 -5.65 -5.25 0.04
C GLY A 31 -5.34 -6.41 -0.92
N ILE A 32 -6.35 -6.93 -1.58
CA ILE A 32 -6.21 -7.97 -2.61
C ILE A 32 -6.10 -7.28 -3.98
N GLY A 33 -4.90 -7.26 -4.56
CA GLY A 33 -4.66 -6.59 -5.85
C GLY A 33 -4.68 -5.06 -5.73
N GLY A 34 -5.27 -4.39 -6.71
CA GLY A 34 -5.30 -2.92 -6.74
C GLY A 34 -6.51 -2.31 -6.02
N ILE A 35 -6.48 -0.99 -5.85
CA ILE A 35 -7.50 -0.20 -5.15
C ILE A 35 -8.92 -0.36 -5.75
N MET A 36 -9.01 -0.64 -7.05
CA MET A 36 -10.25 -0.87 -7.78
C MET A 36 -10.62 -2.35 -7.91
N THR A 37 -9.93 -3.24 -7.19
CA THR A 37 -10.30 -4.67 -7.19
C THR A 37 -11.64 -4.85 -6.50
N PRO A 38 -12.63 -5.49 -7.17
CA PRO A 38 -13.92 -5.75 -6.57
C PRO A 38 -13.81 -6.86 -5.52
N ILE A 39 -14.23 -6.58 -4.31
CA ILE A 39 -14.33 -7.53 -3.20
C ILE A 39 -15.71 -8.22 -3.23
N SER A 40 -16.75 -7.43 -3.54
CA SER A 40 -18.13 -7.88 -3.65
C SER A 40 -18.81 -7.11 -4.80
N LYS A 41 -20.11 -7.36 -5.04
CA LYS A 41 -20.88 -6.64 -6.05
C LYS A 41 -20.94 -5.14 -5.68
N ASN A 42 -20.36 -4.30 -6.55
CA ASN A 42 -20.28 -2.83 -6.35
C ASN A 42 -19.53 -2.38 -5.07
N TYR A 43 -18.66 -3.24 -4.53
CA TYR A 43 -17.84 -2.92 -3.37
C TYR A 43 -16.37 -3.28 -3.65
N PHE A 44 -15.50 -2.30 -3.58
CA PHE A 44 -14.10 -2.35 -3.99
C PHE A 44 -13.16 -2.23 -2.78
N VAL A 45 -11.88 -2.51 -2.98
CA VAL A 45 -10.84 -2.29 -1.96
C VAL A 45 -10.89 -0.85 -1.45
N SER A 46 -11.09 0.14 -2.33
CA SER A 46 -11.23 1.55 -1.94
C SER A 46 -12.40 1.81 -0.98
N ASP A 47 -13.49 1.09 -1.13
CA ASP A 47 -14.65 1.25 -0.25
C ASP A 47 -14.34 0.67 1.13
N LEU A 48 -13.66 -0.48 1.19
CA LEU A 48 -13.21 -1.06 2.47
C LEU A 48 -12.23 -0.14 3.21
N ILE A 49 -11.25 0.46 2.50
CA ILE A 49 -10.34 1.45 3.09
C ILE A 49 -11.12 2.62 3.69
N SER A 50 -12.14 3.11 2.98
CA SER A 50 -13.00 4.21 3.43
C SER A 50 -13.82 3.82 4.67
N ASP A 51 -14.47 2.66 4.66
CA ASP A 51 -15.32 2.18 5.75
C ASP A 51 -14.52 1.91 7.03
N LEU A 52 -13.30 1.38 6.90
CA LEU A 52 -12.36 1.18 8.01
C LEU A 52 -11.66 2.49 8.44
N GLN A 53 -11.84 3.59 7.70
CA GLN A 53 -11.21 4.90 7.94
C GLN A 53 -9.68 4.86 8.04
N LEU A 54 -9.05 3.91 7.31
CA LEU A 54 -7.62 3.67 7.37
C LEU A 54 -6.81 4.78 6.71
N SER A 55 -5.66 5.07 7.29
CA SER A 55 -4.58 5.74 6.58
C SER A 55 -3.88 4.73 5.67
N SER A 56 -3.58 5.14 4.43
CA SER A 56 -3.09 4.23 3.40
C SER A 56 -1.71 4.63 2.89
N ILE A 57 -0.96 3.66 2.44
CA ILE A 57 0.30 3.81 1.71
C ILE A 57 0.12 3.12 0.37
N ILE A 58 0.55 3.75 -0.72
CA ILE A 58 0.61 3.10 -2.03
C ILE A 58 1.99 2.50 -2.22
N VAL A 59 2.05 1.18 -2.40
CA VAL A 59 3.27 0.46 -2.77
C VAL A 59 3.29 0.26 -4.28
N THR A 60 4.38 0.65 -4.94
CA THR A 60 4.54 0.55 -6.38
C THR A 60 5.84 -0.16 -6.75
N GLY A 61 5.89 -0.78 -7.93
CA GLY A 61 7.12 -1.35 -8.48
C GLY A 61 8.00 -0.31 -9.16
N SER A 62 9.01 -0.77 -9.91
CA SER A 62 9.93 0.10 -10.67
C SER A 62 9.95 -0.16 -12.19
N LYS A 63 9.17 -1.11 -12.69
CA LYS A 63 9.16 -1.41 -14.14
C LYS A 63 8.49 -0.30 -14.96
N ILE A 64 8.80 -0.26 -16.25
CA ILE A 64 8.16 0.68 -17.19
C ILE A 64 6.63 0.54 -17.11
N GLY A 65 5.94 1.69 -17.05
CA GLY A 65 4.47 1.77 -16.86
C GLY A 65 4.06 1.98 -15.39
N THR A 66 4.97 1.84 -14.43
CA THR A 66 4.63 1.97 -13.01
C THR A 66 4.08 3.35 -12.66
N VAL A 67 4.64 4.41 -13.26
CA VAL A 67 4.18 5.80 -13.01
C VAL A 67 2.73 5.97 -13.43
N ASN A 68 2.33 5.42 -14.59
CA ASN A 68 0.94 5.45 -15.03
C ASN A 68 0.02 4.70 -14.04
N HIS A 69 0.39 3.48 -13.62
CA HIS A 69 -0.40 2.70 -12.67
C HIS A 69 -0.53 3.39 -11.31
N LEU A 70 0.56 3.98 -10.85
CA LEU A 70 0.58 4.75 -9.61
C LEU A 70 -0.35 5.95 -9.70
N MET A 71 -0.28 6.74 -10.79
CA MET A 71 -1.13 7.92 -10.96
C MET A 71 -2.61 7.56 -11.04
N LEU A 72 -2.98 6.49 -11.75
CA LEU A 72 -4.37 6.01 -11.77
C LEU A 72 -4.87 5.63 -10.37
N THR A 73 -4.03 4.96 -9.58
CA THR A 73 -4.33 4.59 -8.19
C THR A 73 -4.45 5.85 -7.31
N TYR A 74 -3.52 6.79 -7.46
CA TYR A 74 -3.49 8.05 -6.73
C TYR A 74 -4.73 8.90 -7.00
N GLU A 75 -5.06 9.11 -8.28
CA GLU A 75 -6.24 9.88 -8.68
C GLU A 75 -7.52 9.27 -8.12
N HIS A 76 -7.66 7.95 -8.18
CA HIS A 76 -8.81 7.27 -7.59
C HIS A 76 -8.87 7.45 -6.06
N ALA A 77 -7.74 7.34 -5.38
CA ALA A 77 -7.66 7.59 -3.94
C ALA A 77 -8.07 9.02 -3.58
N GLN A 78 -7.65 10.02 -4.38
CA GLN A 78 -8.05 11.42 -4.20
C GLN A 78 -9.56 11.62 -4.42
N GLN A 79 -10.12 11.04 -5.48
CA GLN A 79 -11.57 11.10 -5.76
C GLN A 79 -12.40 10.51 -4.62
N LYS A 80 -11.93 9.40 -4.03
CA LYS A 80 -12.54 8.75 -2.86
C LYS A 80 -12.21 9.46 -1.53
N LYS A 81 -11.39 10.49 -1.54
CA LYS A 81 -10.91 11.23 -0.35
C LYS A 81 -10.27 10.33 0.71
N LEU A 82 -9.54 9.30 0.26
CA LEU A 82 -8.82 8.41 1.15
C LEU A 82 -7.66 9.14 1.84
N LYS A 83 -7.36 8.78 3.08
CA LYS A 83 -6.26 9.34 3.85
C LYS A 83 -4.94 8.75 3.38
N LEU A 84 -4.34 9.28 2.31
CA LEU A 84 -3.07 8.83 1.80
C LEU A 84 -1.92 9.45 2.60
N LYS A 85 -1.05 8.62 3.18
CA LYS A 85 0.17 9.04 3.88
C LYS A 85 1.35 9.26 2.93
N GLY A 86 1.45 8.46 1.88
CA GLY A 86 2.52 8.55 0.89
C GLY A 86 2.75 7.25 0.14
N PHE A 87 3.99 7.08 -0.33
CA PHE A 87 4.37 6.02 -1.24
C PHE A 87 5.59 5.25 -0.75
N VAL A 88 5.68 3.98 -1.17
CA VAL A 88 6.87 3.14 -1.08
C VAL A 88 7.13 2.56 -2.47
N VAL A 89 8.39 2.54 -2.90
CA VAL A 89 8.81 1.83 -4.10
C VAL A 89 9.39 0.48 -3.71
N ASN A 90 8.90 -0.60 -4.29
CA ASN A 90 9.45 -1.94 -4.13
C ASN A 90 9.95 -2.46 -5.48
N GLN A 91 11.26 -2.46 -5.68
CA GLN A 91 11.86 -2.94 -6.91
C GLN A 91 11.90 -4.48 -6.90
N ASN A 92 10.96 -5.10 -7.59
CA ASN A 92 10.82 -6.56 -7.67
C ASN A 92 11.46 -7.18 -8.93
N ILE A 93 12.14 -6.38 -9.74
CA ILE A 93 12.88 -6.80 -10.94
C ILE A 93 14.19 -6.02 -11.03
N SER A 94 15.22 -6.62 -11.63
CA SER A 94 16.54 -5.99 -11.81
C SER A 94 16.57 -4.84 -12.83
N THR A 95 15.51 -4.70 -13.62
CA THR A 95 15.38 -3.68 -14.67
C THR A 95 14.27 -2.69 -14.33
N GLY A 96 14.23 -1.55 -15.03
CA GLY A 96 13.20 -0.55 -14.88
C GLY A 96 13.74 0.84 -14.56
N TYR A 97 12.95 1.65 -13.85
CA TYR A 97 13.36 2.97 -13.44
C TYR A 97 14.48 2.91 -12.38
N GLU A 98 15.42 3.83 -12.45
CA GLU A 98 16.35 4.08 -11.36
C GLU A 98 15.56 4.63 -10.16
N LEU A 99 15.83 4.08 -8.96
CA LEU A 99 14.99 4.29 -7.77
C LEU A 99 14.96 5.74 -7.28
N SER A 100 16.11 6.44 -7.34
CA SER A 100 16.17 7.84 -6.88
C SER A 100 15.37 8.75 -7.80
N ASN A 101 15.50 8.56 -9.12
CA ASN A 101 14.73 9.30 -10.12
C ASN A 101 13.23 9.02 -9.99
N LEU A 102 12.86 7.77 -9.79
CA LEU A 102 11.44 7.40 -9.60
C LEU A 102 10.84 8.05 -8.35
N LYS A 103 11.57 8.06 -7.23
CA LYS A 103 11.13 8.75 -6.00
C LYS A 103 10.90 10.24 -6.22
N HIS A 104 11.85 10.93 -6.88
CA HIS A 104 11.71 12.34 -7.20
C HIS A 104 10.52 12.61 -8.13
N GLN A 105 10.32 11.76 -9.13
CA GLN A 105 9.19 11.87 -10.05
C GLN A 105 7.84 11.68 -9.32
N ILE A 106 7.72 10.69 -8.46
CA ILE A 106 6.50 10.46 -7.66
C ILE A 106 6.21 11.67 -6.79
N PHE A 107 7.21 12.19 -6.06
CA PHE A 107 7.04 13.38 -5.25
C PHE A 107 6.62 14.60 -6.08
N GLY A 108 7.27 14.82 -7.22
CA GLY A 108 6.96 15.94 -8.12
C GLY A 108 5.53 15.90 -8.69
N LEU A 109 5.01 14.69 -8.97
CA LEU A 109 3.67 14.51 -9.50
C LEU A 109 2.56 14.59 -8.45
N THR A 110 2.84 14.18 -7.22
CA THR A 110 1.80 13.98 -6.20
C THR A 110 1.90 14.94 -5.01
N GLY A 111 3.08 15.52 -4.78
CA GLY A 111 3.36 16.31 -3.57
C GLY A 111 3.44 15.50 -2.28
N HIS A 112 3.25 14.19 -2.33
CA HIS A 112 3.25 13.32 -1.15
C HIS A 112 4.63 12.71 -0.89
N LYS A 113 4.92 12.44 0.40
CA LYS A 113 6.17 11.80 0.84
C LYS A 113 6.33 10.43 0.18
N VAL A 114 7.54 10.15 -0.32
CA VAL A 114 7.98 8.80 -0.65
C VAL A 114 8.85 8.32 0.50
N PHE A 115 8.34 7.39 1.29
CA PHE A 115 8.99 6.89 2.51
C PHE A 115 10.30 6.16 2.23
N GLY A 116 10.45 5.65 1.02
CA GLY A 116 11.71 5.04 0.58
C GLY A 116 11.53 4.11 -0.61
N ALA A 117 12.60 3.38 -0.90
CA ALA A 117 12.63 2.39 -1.95
C ALA A 117 13.43 1.16 -1.51
N ILE A 118 12.83 -0.01 -1.69
CA ILE A 118 13.48 -1.30 -1.45
C ILE A 118 14.12 -1.75 -2.76
N PRO A 119 15.45 -1.93 -2.82
CA PRO A 119 16.14 -2.34 -4.04
C PRO A 119 15.90 -3.82 -4.35
N TYR A 120 16.07 -4.18 -5.62
CA TYR A 120 16.06 -5.57 -6.06
C TYR A 120 17.28 -6.33 -5.54
N HIS A 121 17.04 -7.55 -5.07
CA HIS A 121 18.08 -8.52 -4.72
C HIS A 121 17.78 -9.85 -5.41
N GLU A 122 18.81 -10.46 -6.01
CA GLU A 122 18.67 -11.77 -6.67
C GLU A 122 18.36 -12.89 -5.68
N SER A 123 18.99 -12.84 -4.51
CA SER A 123 18.74 -13.77 -3.41
C SER A 123 17.99 -13.07 -2.29
N PHE A 124 16.75 -13.48 -2.06
CA PHE A 124 15.96 -12.95 -0.95
C PHE A 124 16.39 -13.62 0.36
N ASN A 125 16.87 -12.82 1.30
CA ASN A 125 17.12 -13.22 2.68
C ASN A 125 16.35 -12.29 3.62
N ILE A 126 15.35 -12.82 4.30
CA ILE A 126 14.46 -12.03 5.14
C ILE A 126 15.20 -11.37 6.31
N GLU A 127 16.17 -12.04 6.92
CA GLU A 127 16.94 -11.51 8.06
C GLU A 127 17.73 -10.28 7.62
N SER A 128 18.43 -10.38 6.49
CA SER A 128 19.15 -9.26 5.90
C SER A 128 18.23 -8.09 5.52
N TYR A 129 17.01 -8.38 5.04
CA TYR A 129 16.02 -7.32 4.75
C TYR A 129 15.54 -6.62 6.02
N VAL A 130 15.25 -7.35 7.08
CA VAL A 130 14.80 -6.79 8.36
C VAL A 130 15.89 -5.92 8.97
N GLU A 131 17.14 -6.37 8.98
CA GLU A 131 18.28 -5.60 9.48
C GLU A 131 18.52 -4.30 8.70
N ASN A 132 18.37 -4.34 7.38
CA ASN A 132 18.62 -3.21 6.50
C ASN A 132 17.37 -2.36 6.22
N PHE A 133 16.19 -2.75 6.69
CA PHE A 133 14.94 -2.05 6.43
C PHE A 133 14.99 -0.55 6.77
N PRO A 134 15.58 -0.12 7.90
CA PRO A 134 15.70 1.31 8.23
C PRO A 134 16.53 2.12 7.22
N ASN A 135 17.42 1.46 6.46
CA ASN A 135 18.21 2.11 5.41
C ASN A 135 17.39 2.34 4.12
N PHE A 136 16.32 1.58 3.94
CA PHE A 136 15.50 1.65 2.74
C PHE A 136 14.24 2.50 2.92
N ILE A 137 13.64 2.44 4.11
CA ILE A 137 12.33 3.03 4.40
C ILE A 137 12.41 3.91 5.65
N ASP A 138 12.06 5.17 5.48
CA ASP A 138 11.87 6.10 6.60
C ASP A 138 10.42 6.01 7.10
N ILE A 139 10.21 5.29 8.19
CA ILE A 139 8.89 5.12 8.82
C ILE A 139 8.45 6.31 9.65
N SER A 140 9.26 7.36 9.78
CA SER A 140 8.87 8.58 10.47
C SER A 140 7.65 9.22 9.80
N GLY A 141 6.68 9.62 10.59
CA GLY A 141 5.40 10.18 10.07
C GLY A 141 4.37 9.13 9.64
N LEU A 142 4.63 7.82 9.83
CA LEU A 142 3.60 6.78 9.70
C LEU A 142 2.69 6.69 10.93
N GLY A 143 3.10 7.24 12.06
CA GLY A 143 2.36 7.21 13.31
C GLY A 143 2.83 6.13 14.28
N PHE A 144 4.04 5.60 14.07
CA PHE A 144 4.66 4.58 14.94
C PHE A 144 5.64 5.16 15.96
N GLU A 145 5.72 6.49 16.06
CA GLU A 145 6.71 7.19 16.86
C GLU A 145 6.54 6.99 18.40
N ASN A 146 5.41 6.42 18.81
CA ASN A 146 5.05 6.20 20.22
C ASN A 146 4.76 4.74 20.57
N ILE A 147 5.23 3.79 19.74
CA ILE A 147 5.06 2.35 19.96
C ILE A 147 6.36 1.72 20.42
#